data_8984d5152a8e0935294c2443bbd34e19
#
_entry.id   8984d5152a8e0935294c2443bbd34e19
#
_cell.length_a   1.000
_cell.length_b   1.000
_cell.length_c   1.000
_cell.angle_alpha   90.00
_cell.angle_beta   90.00
_cell.angle_gamma   90.00
#
_symmetry.space_group_name_H-M   'P 1'
#
loop_
_entity.id
_entity.type
_entity.pdbx_description
1 polymer ?
#
loop_
_entity_poly.entity_id
_entity_poly.type
_entity_poly.pdbx_seq_one_letter_code
_entity_poly.pdbx_strand_id
1 'polypeptide(L)'
;MWSRTLLRHTFARNKRMIAGNWKSNFTLAEATAFINSTINPLKYNPNNVDVVVSPVFLHIPAVLAAKTNNSVIVAAQNCSNYGLGAYTGEVSPKHLKDAGLEWVILGHSERRTIIRENDELIVSKTKLAIENGLRVIYCFG
;
A
#
# COMPACT_ATOMS: atom_id res chain seq x y z
N MET A 1 5.44 7.78 -48.21
CA MET A 1 6.50 7.94 -47.20
C MET A 1 5.89 7.66 -45.83
N TRP A 2 6.06 6.42 -45.31
CA TRP A 2 5.45 6.00 -44.05
C TRP A 2 6.49 6.19 -42.93
N SER A 3 6.23 7.15 -42.05
CA SER A 3 7.04 7.36 -40.84
C SER A 3 6.78 6.23 -39.85
N ARG A 4 7.74 5.33 -39.67
CA ARG A 4 7.74 4.33 -38.60
C ARG A 4 8.16 5.04 -37.30
N THR A 5 7.20 5.50 -36.51
CA THR A 5 7.46 5.86 -35.11
C THR A 5 7.72 4.58 -34.34
N LEU A 6 8.99 4.27 -34.13
CA LEU A 6 9.44 3.20 -33.21
C LEU A 6 9.00 3.60 -31.80
N LEU A 7 7.90 2.99 -31.31
CA LEU A 7 7.57 2.95 -29.90
C LEU A 7 8.75 2.25 -29.20
N ARG A 8 9.66 3.04 -28.62
CA ARG A 8 10.63 2.53 -27.67
C ARG A 8 9.84 2.03 -26.46
N HIS A 9 9.59 0.72 -26.40
CA HIS A 9 9.26 0.07 -25.16
C HIS A 9 10.50 0.22 -24.26
N THR A 10 10.52 1.25 -23.44
CA THR A 10 11.39 1.27 -22.28
C THR A 10 10.93 0.12 -21.42
N PHE A 11 11.66 -0.99 -21.45
CA PHE A 11 11.55 -2.03 -20.45
C PHE A 11 11.69 -1.33 -19.10
N ALA A 12 10.57 -1.14 -18.39
CA ALA A 12 10.61 -0.69 -17.03
C ALA A 12 11.56 -1.65 -16.31
N ARG A 13 12.69 -1.13 -15.79
CA ARG A 13 13.61 -1.93 -14.98
C ARG A 13 12.74 -2.62 -13.94
N ASN A 14 12.78 -3.98 -13.88
CA ASN A 14 12.08 -4.75 -12.89
C ASN A 14 12.60 -4.34 -11.51
N LYS A 15 11.97 -3.33 -10.93
CA LYS A 15 12.27 -2.82 -9.61
C LYS A 15 11.81 -3.87 -8.60
N ARG A 16 12.70 -4.27 -7.70
CA ARG A 16 12.36 -5.20 -6.63
C ARG A 16 11.51 -4.50 -5.59
N MET A 17 10.61 -5.23 -4.95
CA MET A 17 9.82 -4.72 -3.82
C MET A 17 10.15 -5.52 -2.56
N ILE A 18 10.42 -4.81 -1.48
CA ILE A 18 10.55 -5.35 -0.13
C ILE A 18 9.43 -4.72 0.69
N ALA A 19 8.42 -5.52 1.02
CA ALA A 19 7.24 -5.03 1.73
C ALA A 19 7.15 -5.67 3.13
N GLY A 20 7.03 -4.82 4.16
CA GLY A 20 6.79 -5.20 5.54
C GLY A 20 5.35 -4.96 5.94
N ASN A 21 4.53 -6.01 5.99
CA ASN A 21 3.20 -5.93 6.57
C ASN A 21 3.30 -6.07 8.08
N TRP A 22 3.00 -5.00 8.82
CA TRP A 22 3.09 -5.00 10.29
C TRP A 22 1.93 -5.74 10.95
N LYS A 23 0.92 -6.11 10.18
CA LYS A 23 -0.29 -6.76 10.68
C LYS A 23 -0.90 -5.94 11.83
N SER A 24 -1.43 -6.60 12.87
CA SER A 24 -2.00 -5.95 14.05
C SER A 24 -0.97 -5.86 15.20
N ASN A 25 0.28 -5.52 14.86
CA ASN A 25 1.35 -5.32 15.83
C ASN A 25 1.63 -3.83 16.04
N PHE A 26 2.40 -3.54 17.08
CA PHE A 26 2.80 -2.23 17.57
C PHE A 26 1.66 -1.40 18.15
N THR A 27 1.96 -0.77 19.26
CA THR A 27 1.29 0.44 19.74
C THR A 27 1.74 1.64 18.91
N LEU A 28 1.06 2.77 19.03
CA LEU A 28 1.44 3.99 18.32
C LEU A 28 2.87 4.46 18.66
N ALA A 29 3.26 4.35 19.94
CA ALA A 29 4.60 4.72 20.40
C ALA A 29 5.68 3.80 19.79
N GLU A 30 5.45 2.48 19.79
CA GLU A 30 6.36 1.50 19.20
C GLU A 30 6.48 1.69 17.68
N ALA A 31 5.37 1.93 16.98
CA ALA A 31 5.37 2.21 15.55
C ALA A 31 6.22 3.44 15.22
N THR A 32 6.06 4.53 15.98
CA THR A 32 6.84 5.76 15.82
C THR A 32 8.31 5.53 16.13
N ALA A 33 8.62 4.81 17.21
CA ALA A 33 9.98 4.46 17.59
C ALA A 33 10.67 3.61 16.51
N PHE A 34 9.96 2.63 15.94
CA PHE A 34 10.47 1.79 14.85
C PHE A 34 10.75 2.58 13.57
N ILE A 35 9.89 3.53 13.22
CA ILE A 35 10.16 4.44 12.10
C ILE A 35 11.45 5.22 12.33
N ASN A 36 11.64 5.81 13.51
CA ASN A 36 12.80 6.64 13.81
C ASN A 36 14.10 5.83 13.89
N SER A 37 14.09 4.69 14.55
CA SER A 37 15.28 3.87 14.80
C SER A 37 15.69 2.98 13.63
N THR A 38 14.73 2.53 12.83
CA THR A 38 14.96 1.47 11.84
C THR A 38 14.69 1.93 10.43
N ILE A 39 13.56 2.58 10.18
CA ILE A 39 13.13 2.92 8.82
C ILE A 39 13.81 4.19 8.30
N ASN A 40 13.89 5.24 9.11
CA ASN A 40 14.53 6.49 8.69
C ASN A 40 16.02 6.35 8.34
N PRO A 41 16.82 5.54 9.08
CA PRO A 41 18.23 5.33 8.75
C PRO A 41 18.50 4.42 7.55
N LEU A 42 17.49 3.74 6.98
CA LEU A 42 17.67 2.82 5.87
C LEU A 42 18.36 3.48 4.68
N LYS A 43 19.42 2.86 4.20
CA LYS A 43 20.16 3.27 3.00
C LYS A 43 20.01 2.21 1.92
N TYR A 44 19.42 2.57 0.80
CA TYR A 44 19.28 1.72 -0.39
C TYR A 44 19.14 2.57 -1.64
N ASN A 45 19.24 1.96 -2.80
CA ASN A 45 19.02 2.66 -4.07
C ASN A 45 17.51 2.59 -4.45
N PRO A 46 16.76 3.69 -4.33
CA PRO A 46 15.33 3.70 -4.62
C PRO A 46 15.01 3.49 -6.11
N ASN A 47 15.98 3.53 -7.01
CA ASN A 47 15.79 3.19 -8.42
C ASN A 47 15.75 1.67 -8.64
N ASN A 48 16.29 0.88 -7.72
CA ASN A 48 16.38 -0.58 -7.85
C ASN A 48 15.40 -1.32 -6.94
N VAL A 49 15.00 -0.70 -5.82
CA VAL A 49 14.17 -1.33 -4.79
C VAL A 49 13.10 -0.36 -4.30
N ASP A 50 11.86 -0.82 -4.21
CA ASP A 50 10.80 -0.19 -3.42
C ASP A 50 10.80 -0.82 -2.03
N VAL A 51 10.91 -0.01 -0.98
CA VAL A 51 10.70 -0.42 0.40
C VAL A 51 9.34 0.07 0.85
N VAL A 52 8.49 -0.85 1.27
CA VAL A 52 7.09 -0.59 1.67
C VAL A 52 6.88 -1.02 3.11
N VAL A 53 6.27 -0.17 3.92
CA VAL A 53 5.82 -0.50 5.28
C VAL A 53 4.32 -0.33 5.38
N SER A 54 3.63 -1.26 6.04
CA SER A 54 2.17 -1.26 6.12
C SER A 54 1.72 -1.33 7.58
N PRO A 55 1.57 -0.17 8.25
CA PRO A 55 1.05 -0.09 9.62
C PRO A 55 -0.48 -0.29 9.66
N VAL A 56 -1.06 -0.46 10.85
CA VAL A 56 -2.52 -0.38 11.05
C VAL A 56 -3.05 1.01 10.69
N PHE A 57 -4.32 1.12 10.30
CA PHE A 57 -4.93 2.39 9.86
C PHE A 57 -4.71 3.54 10.84
N LEU A 58 -4.89 3.29 12.13
CA LEU A 58 -4.75 4.31 13.18
C LEU A 58 -3.35 4.90 13.28
N HIS A 59 -2.33 4.17 12.84
CA HIS A 59 -0.94 4.62 12.92
C HIS A 59 -0.46 5.31 11.64
N ILE A 60 -1.19 5.20 10.52
CA ILE A 60 -0.78 5.77 9.23
C ILE A 60 -0.41 7.25 9.32
N PRO A 61 -1.25 8.14 9.89
CA PRO A 61 -0.93 9.56 9.96
C PRO A 61 0.36 9.83 10.76
N ALA A 62 0.54 9.15 11.89
CA ALA A 62 1.72 9.31 12.73
C ALA A 62 2.98 8.76 12.06
N VAL A 63 2.88 7.61 11.38
CA VAL A 63 3.97 7.01 10.60
C VAL A 63 4.37 7.93 9.45
N LEU A 64 3.43 8.52 8.73
CA LEU A 64 3.71 9.49 7.68
C LEU A 64 4.41 10.74 8.22
N ALA A 65 3.97 11.25 9.38
CA ALA A 65 4.57 12.42 10.02
C ALA A 65 5.99 12.14 10.57
N ALA A 66 6.22 10.94 11.12
CA ALA A 66 7.53 10.55 11.67
C ALA A 66 8.55 10.12 10.60
N LYS A 67 8.08 9.74 9.41
CA LYS A 67 8.91 9.26 8.33
C LYS A 67 9.67 10.38 7.63
N THR A 68 10.99 10.43 7.82
CA THR A 68 11.90 11.37 7.13
C THR A 68 12.56 10.77 5.90
N ASN A 69 12.61 9.44 5.79
CA ASN A 69 13.11 8.76 4.61
C ASN A 69 12.04 8.77 3.50
N ASN A 70 12.12 9.74 2.61
CA ASN A 70 11.12 9.95 1.54
C ASN A 70 11.10 8.82 0.50
N SER A 71 12.12 7.97 0.44
CA SER A 71 12.15 6.83 -0.46
C SER A 71 11.32 5.64 0.04
N VAL A 72 10.97 5.60 1.34
CA VAL A 72 10.14 4.53 1.90
C VAL A 72 8.66 4.85 1.66
N ILE A 73 7.94 3.87 1.20
CA ILE A 73 6.52 3.93 0.87
C ILE A 73 5.70 3.45 2.06
N VAL A 74 4.62 4.17 2.39
CA VAL A 74 3.61 3.70 3.35
C VAL A 74 2.42 3.16 2.57
N ALA A 75 1.98 1.94 2.90
CA ALA A 75 0.84 1.29 2.29
C ALA A 75 -0.23 0.95 3.35
N ALA A 76 -1.48 0.90 2.95
CA ALA A 76 -2.55 0.38 3.79
C ALA A 76 -2.59 -1.15 3.76
N GLN A 77 -3.03 -1.78 4.85
CA GLN A 77 -3.16 -3.24 4.96
C GLN A 77 -4.44 -3.78 4.31
N ASN A 78 -5.40 -2.92 4.01
CA ASN A 78 -6.69 -3.25 3.41
C ASN A 78 -7.39 -1.96 2.95
N CYS A 79 -8.52 -2.10 2.25
CA CYS A 79 -9.54 -1.07 2.08
C CYS A 79 -10.92 -1.71 1.94
N SER A 80 -11.97 -0.91 2.01
CA SER A 80 -13.32 -1.38 1.72
C SER A 80 -13.59 -1.50 0.21
N ASN A 81 -14.65 -2.19 -0.14
CA ASN A 81 -15.21 -2.22 -1.49
C ASN A 81 -16.28 -1.14 -1.71
N TYR A 82 -16.38 -0.18 -0.78
CA TYR A 82 -17.32 0.93 -0.85
C TYR A 82 -16.58 2.24 -1.04
N GLY A 83 -17.25 3.18 -1.72
CA GLY A 83 -16.83 4.57 -1.79
C GLY A 83 -17.09 5.32 -0.47
N LEU A 84 -17.25 6.63 -0.57
CA LEU A 84 -17.71 7.43 0.58
C LEU A 84 -19.22 7.23 0.76
N GLY A 85 -19.71 7.19 1.99
CA GLY A 85 -21.13 7.02 2.29
C GLY A 85 -21.41 6.46 3.67
N ALA A 86 -22.60 5.89 3.83
CA ALA A 86 -23.10 5.32 5.09
C ALA A 86 -22.56 3.90 5.32
N TYR A 87 -21.25 3.78 5.52
CA TYR A 87 -20.53 2.53 5.73
C TYR A 87 -19.71 2.61 7.01
N THR A 88 -20.39 2.59 8.15
CA THR A 88 -19.77 2.79 9.46
C THR A 88 -18.58 1.85 9.69
N GLY A 89 -17.42 2.41 10.00
CA GLY A 89 -16.19 1.66 10.27
C GLY A 89 -15.35 1.32 9.04
N GLU A 90 -15.86 1.53 7.81
CA GLU A 90 -15.13 1.23 6.58
C GLU A 90 -14.15 2.32 6.19
N VAL A 91 -13.00 1.88 5.67
CA VAL A 91 -11.96 2.76 5.14
C VAL A 91 -11.94 2.66 3.61
N SER A 92 -12.53 3.65 2.96
CA SER A 92 -12.60 3.73 1.50
C SER A 92 -11.20 3.92 0.88
N PRO A 93 -10.94 3.38 -0.33
CA PRO A 93 -9.75 3.74 -1.12
C PRO A 93 -9.56 5.25 -1.30
N LYS A 94 -10.65 6.01 -1.36
CA LYS A 94 -10.59 7.47 -1.46
C LYS A 94 -10.00 8.11 -0.19
N HIS A 95 -10.34 7.61 1.02
CA HIS A 95 -9.70 8.06 2.25
C HIS A 95 -8.19 7.79 2.25
N LEU A 96 -7.77 6.62 1.75
CA LEU A 96 -6.36 6.26 1.67
C LEU A 96 -5.60 7.18 0.72
N LYS A 97 -6.18 7.47 -0.44
CA LYS A 97 -5.57 8.37 -1.43
C LYS A 97 -5.48 9.79 -0.91
N ASP A 98 -6.52 10.29 -0.26
CA ASP A 98 -6.57 11.62 0.38
C ASP A 98 -5.54 11.74 1.51
N ALA A 99 -5.33 10.68 2.29
CA ALA A 99 -4.27 10.61 3.30
C ALA A 99 -2.84 10.52 2.73
N GLY A 100 -2.67 10.52 1.41
CA GLY A 100 -1.37 10.52 0.74
C GLY A 100 -0.79 9.14 0.48
N LEU A 101 -1.55 8.06 0.64
CA LEU A 101 -1.08 6.72 0.30
C LEU A 101 -1.22 6.46 -1.21
N GLU A 102 -0.28 5.66 -1.72
CA GLU A 102 -0.31 5.20 -3.11
C GLU A 102 -0.54 3.69 -3.25
N TRP A 103 -0.40 2.94 -2.15
CA TRP A 103 -0.43 1.49 -2.17
C TRP A 103 -1.38 0.92 -1.10
N VAL A 104 -1.98 -0.23 -1.43
CA VAL A 104 -2.81 -1.02 -0.51
C VAL A 104 -2.55 -2.51 -0.71
N ILE A 105 -2.54 -3.28 0.38
CA ILE A 105 -2.49 -4.75 0.37
C ILE A 105 -3.92 -5.26 0.30
N LEU A 106 -4.22 -6.16 -0.65
CA LEU A 106 -5.53 -6.80 -0.78
C LEU A 106 -5.39 -8.32 -0.93
N GLY A 107 -6.38 -9.04 -0.41
CA GLY A 107 -6.44 -10.50 -0.51
C GLY A 107 -5.46 -11.25 0.38
N HIS A 108 -4.92 -10.61 1.43
CA HIS A 108 -4.01 -11.27 2.37
C HIS A 108 -4.63 -12.54 2.96
N SER A 109 -3.82 -13.60 3.14
CA SER A 109 -4.31 -14.90 3.63
C SER A 109 -5.14 -14.84 4.89
N GLU A 110 -4.76 -14.00 5.86
CA GLU A 110 -5.52 -13.81 7.10
C GLU A 110 -6.92 -13.24 6.82
N ARG A 111 -7.06 -12.36 5.84
CA ARG A 111 -8.38 -11.83 5.47
C ARG A 111 -9.23 -12.88 4.77
N ARG A 112 -8.61 -13.73 3.95
CA ARG A 112 -9.29 -14.86 3.30
C ARG A 112 -9.73 -15.92 4.29
N THR A 113 -8.85 -16.32 5.20
CA THR A 113 -9.11 -17.45 6.12
C THR A 113 -9.85 -17.05 7.40
N ILE A 114 -9.50 -15.92 8.01
CA ILE A 114 -10.05 -15.48 9.30
C ILE A 114 -11.30 -14.62 9.08
N ILE A 115 -11.22 -13.61 8.19
CA ILE A 115 -12.29 -12.65 7.94
C ILE A 115 -13.28 -13.17 6.88
N ARG A 116 -12.91 -14.25 6.16
CA ARG A 116 -13.73 -14.91 5.14
C ARG A 116 -14.01 -14.03 3.90
N GLU A 117 -13.05 -13.18 3.53
CA GLU A 117 -13.13 -12.45 2.27
C GLU A 117 -12.99 -13.42 1.10
N ASN A 118 -14.01 -13.51 0.26
CA ASN A 118 -14.01 -14.31 -0.97
C ASN A 118 -13.37 -13.54 -2.14
N ASP A 119 -13.16 -14.23 -3.27
CA ASP A 119 -12.51 -13.62 -4.43
C ASP A 119 -13.33 -12.48 -5.05
N GLU A 120 -14.66 -12.59 -5.06
CA GLU A 120 -15.55 -11.55 -5.59
C GLU A 120 -15.39 -10.23 -4.81
N LEU A 121 -15.33 -10.33 -3.48
CA LEU A 121 -15.11 -9.17 -2.62
C LEU A 121 -13.71 -8.56 -2.85
N ILE A 122 -12.68 -9.40 -2.95
CA ILE A 122 -11.31 -8.95 -3.17
C ILE A 122 -11.16 -8.30 -4.55
N VAL A 123 -11.79 -8.85 -5.58
CA VAL A 123 -11.84 -8.26 -6.92
C VAL A 123 -12.55 -6.90 -6.90
N SER A 124 -13.69 -6.81 -6.19
CA SER A 124 -14.42 -5.54 -6.02
C SER A 124 -13.56 -4.46 -5.35
N LYS A 125 -12.87 -4.80 -4.25
CA LYS A 125 -11.91 -3.92 -3.58
C LYS A 125 -10.79 -3.48 -4.52
N THR A 126 -10.24 -4.42 -5.28
CA THR A 126 -9.13 -4.17 -6.21
C THR A 126 -9.53 -3.18 -7.30
N LYS A 127 -10.71 -3.37 -7.92
CA LYS A 127 -11.24 -2.45 -8.92
C LYS A 127 -11.38 -1.04 -8.34
N LEU A 128 -12.04 -0.92 -7.20
CA LEU A 128 -12.28 0.38 -6.56
C LEU A 128 -10.97 1.06 -6.13
N ALA A 129 -9.98 0.29 -5.66
CA ALA A 129 -8.66 0.83 -5.31
C ALA A 129 -7.95 1.41 -6.54
N ILE A 130 -7.93 0.70 -7.67
CA ILE A 130 -7.33 1.14 -8.93
C ILE A 130 -8.06 2.37 -9.48
N GLU A 131 -9.38 2.39 -9.47
CA GLU A 131 -10.20 3.53 -9.90
C GLU A 131 -9.92 4.81 -9.09
N ASN A 132 -9.52 4.65 -7.81
CA ASN A 132 -9.10 5.76 -6.94
C ASN A 132 -7.60 6.06 -7.02
N GLY A 133 -6.87 5.48 -7.98
CA GLY A 133 -5.46 5.76 -8.24
C GLY A 133 -4.50 5.15 -7.22
N LEU A 134 -4.92 4.08 -6.52
CA LEU A 134 -4.04 3.27 -5.69
C LEU A 134 -3.42 2.14 -6.52
N ARG A 135 -2.20 1.78 -6.17
CA ARG A 135 -1.54 0.55 -6.60
C ARG A 135 -1.85 -0.56 -5.60
N VAL A 136 -1.94 -1.79 -6.07
CA VAL A 136 -2.36 -2.92 -5.25
C VAL A 136 -1.23 -3.94 -5.12
N ILE A 137 -0.89 -4.30 -3.87
CA ILE A 137 -0.13 -5.51 -3.56
C ILE A 137 -1.17 -6.62 -3.42
N TYR A 138 -1.40 -7.37 -4.50
CA TYR A 138 -2.40 -8.41 -4.54
C TYR A 138 -1.84 -9.73 -4.02
N CYS A 139 -2.42 -10.24 -2.93
CA CYS A 139 -2.04 -11.52 -2.33
C CYS A 139 -2.95 -12.63 -2.89
N PHE A 140 -2.32 -13.65 -3.47
CA PHE A 140 -2.95 -14.87 -3.93
C PHE A 140 -2.10 -16.06 -3.47
N GLY A 141 -2.73 -17.13 -3.13
CA GLY A 141 -1.96 -18.29 -2.65
C GLY A 141 -2.83 -19.33 -2.04
#